data_c539a995a94722a057ee22633cb21ccd
#
_entry.id   c539a995a94722a057ee22633cb21ccd
#
_cell.length_a   1.000
_cell.length_b   1.000
_cell.length_c   1.000
_cell.angle_alpha   90.00
_cell.angle_beta   90.00
_cell.angle_gamma   90.00
#
_symmetry.space_group_name_H-M   'P 1'
#
loop_
_entity.id
_entity.type
_entity.pdbx_description
1 polymer ?
#
loop_
_entity_poly.entity_id
_entity_poly.type
_entity_poly.pdbx_seq_one_letter_code
_entity_poly.pdbx_strand_id
1 'polypeptide(L)'
;MENRVIFKNEELIPLLINYVRINKVIFPIERVKYLSNDEVVEILKDCIDNKIIYNSNYYRVNRETILGDSDLKTIFSLIKESMDSINYDYTKDINDLIRESNSRRKGKRYTFEEHLKALIIALLSNHRWGDNNIRENMSNIDEIFHNYNKNYLKVVDSSILVNKLRKIHCTNPMINKQMKVLSNNIMVLEKIEKDYGSLDKFVNKETPNNIANMFNDGKYKLNQVGRAFAYDYLKRIGVNTCKKSTQIERLFGSNRLGIVENSNATEQQVLNIIKKIAKLSNCDEIIVESIIQQFCLLKSANICGEHPNCEKCKIRNYCHYNKKYDEICN
;
A
#
# COMPACT_ATOMS: atom_id res chain seq x y z
N MET A 1 34.35 45.95 -15.05
CA MET A 1 32.93 46.36 -14.90
C MET A 1 32.09 45.14 -15.14
N GLU A 2 31.65 44.52 -14.07
CA GLU A 2 30.69 43.41 -14.18
C GLU A 2 29.34 43.96 -14.65
N ASN A 3 28.90 43.51 -15.78
CA ASN A 3 27.54 43.79 -16.25
C ASN A 3 26.55 43.14 -15.30
N ARG A 4 26.11 43.85 -14.29
CA ARG A 4 24.95 43.46 -13.47
C ARG A 4 23.70 43.59 -14.31
N VAL A 5 23.18 42.48 -14.77
CA VAL A 5 21.87 42.42 -15.37
C VAL A 5 20.88 42.61 -14.22
N ILE A 6 20.22 43.75 -14.18
CA ILE A 6 19.17 44.05 -13.22
C ILE A 6 17.86 43.58 -13.83
N PHE A 7 17.34 42.47 -13.38
CA PHE A 7 15.98 42.01 -13.76
C PHE A 7 14.93 42.72 -12.91
N LYS A 8 13.82 43.11 -13.52
CA LYS A 8 12.65 43.54 -12.78
C LYS A 8 11.95 42.33 -12.17
N ASN A 9 11.24 42.53 -11.04
CA ASN A 9 10.51 41.46 -10.34
C ASN A 9 9.59 40.66 -11.26
N GLU A 10 8.95 41.33 -12.21
CA GLU A 10 8.07 40.74 -13.22
C GLU A 10 8.77 39.76 -14.17
N GLU A 11 10.10 39.88 -14.32
CA GLU A 11 10.91 39.02 -15.16
C GLU A 11 11.55 37.87 -14.38
N LEU A 12 11.88 38.08 -13.10
CA LEU A 12 12.52 37.08 -12.24
C LEU A 12 11.57 35.99 -11.78
N ILE A 13 10.31 36.34 -11.51
CA ILE A 13 9.27 35.36 -11.07
C ILE A 13 9.01 34.30 -12.14
N PRO A 14 8.78 34.63 -13.43
CA PRO A 14 8.66 33.66 -14.50
C PRO A 14 9.90 32.80 -14.71
N LEU A 15 11.09 33.38 -14.54
CA LEU A 15 12.37 32.66 -14.63
C LEU A 15 12.50 31.64 -13.51
N LEU A 16 12.20 32.00 -12.26
CA LEU A 16 12.21 31.12 -11.12
C LEU A 16 11.17 29.99 -11.29
N ILE A 17 9.95 30.30 -11.70
CA ILE A 17 8.91 29.30 -11.96
C ILE A 17 9.35 28.33 -13.05
N ASN A 18 9.97 28.81 -14.12
CA ASN A 18 10.44 27.98 -15.21
C ASN A 18 11.61 27.08 -14.76
N TYR A 19 12.54 27.62 -13.97
CA TYR A 19 13.66 26.86 -13.42
C TYR A 19 13.17 25.77 -12.47
N VAL A 20 12.24 26.09 -11.59
CA VAL A 20 11.58 25.16 -10.66
C VAL A 20 10.89 24.02 -11.40
N ARG A 21 10.19 24.31 -12.51
CA ARG A 21 9.51 23.30 -13.34
C ARG A 21 10.48 22.40 -14.07
N ILE A 22 11.52 22.98 -14.71
CA ILE A 22 12.51 22.23 -15.48
C ILE A 22 13.33 21.32 -14.57
N ASN A 23 13.74 21.82 -13.41
CA ASN A 23 14.57 21.08 -12.46
C ASN A 23 13.75 20.36 -11.39
N LYS A 24 12.42 20.38 -11.50
CA LYS A 24 11.47 19.73 -10.59
C LYS A 24 11.70 20.07 -9.11
N VAL A 25 12.05 21.29 -8.85
CA VAL A 25 12.24 21.84 -7.50
C VAL A 25 10.88 22.04 -6.87
N ILE A 26 10.63 21.54 -5.66
CA ILE A 26 9.40 21.83 -4.92
C ILE A 26 9.52 23.20 -4.28
N PHE A 27 8.74 24.11 -4.82
CA PHE A 27 8.70 25.49 -4.37
C PHE A 27 7.24 25.92 -4.15
N PRO A 28 6.89 26.57 -3.02
CA PRO A 28 5.56 27.08 -2.81
C PRO A 28 5.32 28.30 -3.71
N ILE A 29 4.94 28.05 -4.96
CA ILE A 29 4.74 29.06 -6.00
C ILE A 29 3.84 30.21 -5.53
N GLU A 30 2.90 29.92 -4.65
CA GLU A 30 2.00 30.92 -4.04
C GLU A 30 2.73 31.97 -3.21
N ARG A 31 3.93 31.69 -2.72
CA ARG A 31 4.74 32.63 -1.93
C ARG A 31 5.74 33.42 -2.75
N VAL A 32 5.99 33.05 -4.02
CA VAL A 32 6.93 33.76 -4.91
C VAL A 32 6.59 35.24 -5.02
N LYS A 33 5.31 35.58 -5.04
CA LYS A 33 4.82 36.98 -5.11
C LYS A 33 5.18 37.84 -3.90
N TYR A 34 5.63 37.24 -2.80
CA TYR A 34 5.99 37.94 -1.56
C TYR A 34 7.51 38.03 -1.37
N LEU A 35 8.30 37.43 -2.27
CA LEU A 35 9.76 37.48 -2.21
C LEU A 35 10.29 38.80 -2.78
N SER A 36 11.30 39.33 -2.14
CA SER A 36 12.09 40.42 -2.72
C SER A 36 12.95 39.94 -3.90
N ASN A 37 13.39 40.88 -4.73
CA ASN A 37 14.29 40.55 -5.85
C ASN A 37 15.58 39.85 -5.40
N ASP A 38 16.14 40.29 -4.27
CA ASP A 38 17.37 39.71 -3.74
C ASP A 38 17.17 38.27 -3.29
N GLU A 39 16.05 37.95 -2.64
CA GLU A 39 15.70 36.59 -2.25
C GLU A 39 15.48 35.68 -3.46
N VAL A 40 14.83 36.18 -4.53
CA VAL A 40 14.66 35.43 -5.77
C VAL A 40 15.98 35.16 -6.48
N VAL A 41 16.88 36.14 -6.50
CA VAL A 41 18.25 36.00 -7.08
C VAL A 41 19.08 35.01 -6.28
N GLU A 42 19.00 35.05 -4.97
CA GLU A 42 19.71 34.13 -4.07
C GLU A 42 19.23 32.71 -4.30
N ILE A 43 17.90 32.48 -4.36
CA ILE A 43 17.28 31.18 -4.66
C ILE A 43 17.77 30.65 -6.02
N LEU A 44 17.77 31.49 -7.05
CA LEU A 44 18.22 31.07 -8.39
C LEU A 44 19.70 30.71 -8.42
N LYS A 45 20.56 31.49 -7.76
CA LYS A 45 22.00 31.21 -7.67
C LYS A 45 22.23 29.86 -7.00
N ASP A 46 21.57 29.62 -5.94
CA ASP A 46 21.70 28.43 -5.16
C ASP A 46 21.17 27.19 -5.88
N CYS A 47 20.07 27.34 -6.63
CA CYS A 47 19.58 26.31 -7.52
C CYS A 47 20.58 25.99 -8.64
N ILE A 48 21.24 27.00 -9.23
CA ILE A 48 22.21 26.84 -10.31
C ILE A 48 23.48 26.15 -9.80
N ASP A 49 23.94 26.48 -8.61
CA ASP A 49 25.14 25.89 -8.01
C ASP A 49 24.93 24.48 -7.46
N ASN A 50 23.77 23.88 -7.69
CA ASN A 50 23.34 22.61 -7.08
C ASN A 50 23.46 22.60 -5.55
N LYS A 51 23.62 23.73 -4.93
CA LYS A 51 23.54 23.87 -3.49
C LYS A 51 22.08 23.95 -3.12
N ILE A 52 21.63 22.91 -2.49
CA ILE A 52 20.30 22.90 -1.96
C ILE A 52 20.23 23.77 -0.78
N ILE A 53 19.58 24.87 -0.99
CA ILE A 53 19.39 25.78 0.08
C ILE A 53 18.14 25.46 0.79
N TYR A 54 18.37 25.30 2.01
CA TYR A 54 17.40 25.45 3.02
C TYR A 54 17.45 26.83 3.62
N ASN A 55 16.60 27.71 3.13
CA ASN A 55 16.03 28.65 4.05
C ASN A 55 14.62 28.17 4.34
N SER A 56 14.47 27.58 5.52
CA SER A 56 13.37 26.77 5.95
C SER A 56 12.01 27.43 5.93
N ASN A 57 11.93 28.73 5.86
CA ASN A 57 10.68 29.45 6.01
C ASN A 57 9.91 29.68 4.70
N TYR A 58 10.56 29.59 3.53
CA TYR A 58 9.98 30.04 2.28
C TYR A 58 9.93 29.01 1.17
N TYR A 59 10.85 28.05 1.09
CA TYR A 59 10.85 27.03 0.04
C TYR A 59 11.54 25.74 0.49
N ARG A 60 11.05 24.64 -0.03
CA ARG A 60 11.74 23.38 -0.02
C ARG A 60 12.21 23.08 -1.43
N VAL A 61 13.49 23.15 -1.62
CA VAL A 61 14.10 22.45 -2.74
C VAL A 61 14.04 20.97 -2.37
N ASN A 62 13.16 20.23 -3.01
CA ASN A 62 13.38 18.82 -3.07
C ASN A 62 14.66 18.64 -3.87
N ARG A 63 15.73 18.20 -3.22
CA ARG A 63 16.49 17.22 -3.96
C ARG A 63 15.46 16.22 -4.42
N GLU A 64 15.27 16.13 -5.74
CA GLU A 64 15.13 14.81 -6.23
C GLU A 64 16.41 14.06 -5.81
N THR A 65 16.47 13.60 -4.60
CA THR A 65 16.79 12.23 -4.44
C THR A 65 15.60 11.56 -5.10
N ILE A 66 15.60 11.54 -6.44
CA ILE A 66 15.09 10.40 -7.15
C ILE A 66 15.83 9.30 -6.42
N LEU A 67 15.12 8.71 -5.44
CA LEU A 67 15.68 7.62 -4.67
C LEU A 67 16.10 6.62 -5.74
N GLY A 68 17.39 6.52 -5.98
CA GLY A 68 17.93 5.67 -7.03
C GLY A 68 17.56 4.23 -6.70
N ASP A 69 17.76 3.34 -7.61
CA ASP A 69 17.46 1.92 -7.39
C ASP A 69 18.19 1.38 -6.15
N SER A 70 19.42 1.83 -5.89
CA SER A 70 20.19 1.52 -4.68
C SER A 70 19.50 2.01 -3.40
N ASP A 71 18.92 3.22 -3.44
CA ASP A 71 18.25 3.81 -2.27
C ASP A 71 16.96 3.07 -1.94
N LEU A 72 16.15 2.71 -2.93
CA LEU A 72 14.93 1.93 -2.73
C LEU A 72 15.22 0.58 -2.08
N LYS A 73 16.27 -0.11 -2.53
CA LYS A 73 16.72 -1.37 -1.93
C LYS A 73 17.20 -1.17 -0.50
N THR A 74 17.99 -0.12 -0.26
CA THR A 74 18.52 0.24 1.07
C THR A 74 17.38 0.60 2.02
N ILE A 75 16.43 1.45 1.59
CA ILE A 75 15.25 1.82 2.39
C ILE A 75 14.46 0.60 2.79
N PHE A 76 14.22 -0.35 1.87
CA PHE A 76 13.51 -1.57 2.19
C PHE A 76 14.25 -2.45 3.22
N SER A 77 15.58 -2.51 3.15
CA SER A 77 16.40 -3.18 4.18
C SER A 77 16.27 -2.49 5.54
N LEU A 78 16.41 -1.17 5.56
CA LEU A 78 16.31 -0.36 6.78
C LEU A 78 14.91 -0.39 7.41
N ILE A 79 13.85 -0.57 6.62
CA ILE A 79 12.49 -0.82 7.13
C ILE A 79 12.46 -2.11 7.95
N LYS A 80 13.02 -3.20 7.44
CA LYS A 80 13.12 -4.48 8.17
C LYS A 80 13.96 -4.32 9.44
N GLU A 81 15.13 -3.75 9.32
CA GLU A 81 16.02 -3.50 10.46
C GLU A 81 15.39 -2.59 11.53
N SER A 82 14.50 -1.68 11.16
CA SER A 82 13.75 -0.86 12.12
C SER A 82 12.80 -1.73 12.94
N MET A 83 12.12 -2.68 12.30
CA MET A 83 11.21 -3.61 12.98
C MET A 83 12.00 -4.62 13.86
N ASP A 84 13.12 -5.13 13.36
CA ASP A 84 14.01 -6.00 14.11
C ASP A 84 14.54 -5.30 15.38
N SER A 85 14.87 -4.00 15.30
CA SER A 85 15.37 -3.22 16.44
C SER A 85 14.38 -3.06 17.60
N ILE A 86 13.10 -3.28 17.34
CA ILE A 86 12.04 -3.29 18.37
C ILE A 86 11.53 -4.70 18.67
N ASN A 87 12.26 -5.73 18.22
CA ASN A 87 11.90 -7.15 18.36
C ASN A 87 10.51 -7.48 17.75
N TYR A 88 10.11 -6.80 16.68
CA TYR A 88 8.87 -7.09 15.99
C TYR A 88 9.08 -8.15 14.91
N ASP A 89 8.48 -9.33 15.12
CA ASP A 89 8.53 -10.43 14.13
C ASP A 89 7.49 -10.20 13.03
N TYR A 90 7.93 -9.52 11.95
CA TYR A 90 7.11 -9.31 10.76
C TYR A 90 6.92 -10.57 9.90
N THR A 91 7.72 -11.63 10.13
CA THR A 91 7.67 -12.85 9.31
C THR A 91 6.46 -13.71 9.65
N LYS A 92 6.03 -13.69 10.91
CA LYS A 92 4.91 -14.49 11.41
C LYS A 92 3.64 -14.25 10.59
N ASP A 93 3.36 -12.98 10.29
CA ASP A 93 2.12 -12.58 9.59
C ASP A 93 2.17 -12.82 8.08
N ILE A 94 3.37 -12.96 7.49
CA ILE A 94 3.54 -13.14 6.05
C ILE A 94 3.90 -14.57 5.63
N ASN A 95 4.22 -15.45 6.58
CA ASN A 95 4.61 -16.84 6.29
C ASN A 95 3.54 -17.59 5.48
N ASP A 96 2.27 -17.41 5.79
CA ASP A 96 1.17 -18.02 5.05
C ASP A 96 1.11 -17.49 3.61
N LEU A 97 1.34 -16.19 3.39
CA LEU A 97 1.39 -15.58 2.07
C LEU A 97 2.56 -16.12 1.25
N ILE A 98 3.73 -16.24 1.88
CA ILE A 98 4.93 -16.80 1.26
C ILE A 98 4.66 -18.25 0.86
N ARG A 99 4.05 -19.05 1.76
CA ARG A 99 3.73 -20.46 1.50
C ARG A 99 2.79 -20.61 0.31
N GLU A 100 1.69 -19.84 0.28
CA GLU A 100 0.72 -19.92 -0.82
C GLU A 100 1.29 -19.39 -2.14
N SER A 101 2.06 -18.29 -2.13
CA SER A 101 2.76 -17.79 -3.31
C SER A 101 3.73 -18.82 -3.88
N ASN A 102 4.55 -19.45 -3.01
CA ASN A 102 5.46 -20.51 -3.41
C ASN A 102 4.74 -21.75 -3.93
N SER A 103 3.63 -22.14 -3.30
CA SER A 103 2.81 -23.28 -3.73
C SER A 103 2.25 -23.06 -5.13
N ARG A 104 1.67 -21.88 -5.40
CA ARG A 104 1.18 -21.51 -6.73
C ARG A 104 2.32 -21.52 -7.77
N ARG A 105 3.47 -20.97 -7.43
CA ARG A 105 4.66 -20.94 -8.30
C ARG A 105 5.16 -22.35 -8.64
N LYS A 106 5.02 -23.29 -7.70
CA LYS A 106 5.30 -24.73 -7.91
C LYS A 106 4.20 -25.47 -8.65
N GLY A 107 3.16 -24.80 -9.11
CA GLY A 107 2.09 -25.38 -9.94
C GLY A 107 0.86 -25.83 -9.18
N LYS A 108 0.72 -25.51 -7.87
CA LYS A 108 -0.54 -25.78 -7.13
C LYS A 108 -1.71 -25.15 -7.86
N ARG A 109 -2.75 -25.96 -8.07
CA ARG A 109 -4.07 -25.53 -8.54
C ARG A 109 -5.03 -25.49 -7.35
N TYR A 110 -5.83 -24.45 -7.29
CA TYR A 110 -6.77 -24.22 -6.20
C TYR A 110 -8.15 -24.71 -6.62
N THR A 111 -8.80 -25.48 -5.73
CA THR A 111 -10.18 -25.96 -5.92
C THR A 111 -11.19 -24.84 -5.73
N PHE A 112 -12.45 -25.07 -6.05
CA PHE A 112 -13.53 -24.12 -5.80
C PHE A 112 -13.65 -23.80 -4.30
N GLU A 113 -13.55 -24.80 -3.44
CA GLU A 113 -13.62 -24.69 -1.99
C GLU A 113 -12.45 -23.85 -1.44
N GLU A 114 -11.24 -24.03 -1.95
CA GLU A 114 -10.07 -23.22 -1.56
C GLU A 114 -10.24 -21.75 -2.00
N HIS A 115 -10.80 -21.49 -3.18
CA HIS A 115 -11.15 -20.15 -3.62
C HIS A 115 -12.22 -19.52 -2.73
N LEU A 116 -13.27 -20.28 -2.38
CA LEU A 116 -14.34 -19.83 -1.51
C LEU A 116 -13.84 -19.57 -0.08
N LYS A 117 -12.97 -20.43 0.45
CA LYS A 117 -12.25 -20.22 1.70
C LYS A 117 -11.48 -18.90 1.67
N ALA A 118 -10.69 -18.67 0.65
CA ALA A 118 -9.88 -17.47 0.51
C ALA A 118 -10.75 -16.20 0.50
N LEU A 119 -11.89 -16.23 -0.20
CA LEU A 119 -12.84 -15.11 -0.23
C LEU A 119 -13.47 -14.87 1.13
N ILE A 120 -13.98 -15.92 1.80
CA ILE A 120 -14.61 -15.81 3.11
C ILE A 120 -13.62 -15.29 4.16
N ILE A 121 -12.40 -15.83 4.20
CA ILE A 121 -11.37 -15.37 5.14
C ILE A 121 -10.97 -13.92 4.84
N ALA A 122 -10.91 -13.49 3.58
CA ALA A 122 -10.68 -12.09 3.23
C ALA A 122 -11.80 -11.17 3.79
N LEU A 123 -13.06 -11.59 3.71
CA LEU A 123 -14.20 -10.85 4.26
C LEU A 123 -14.14 -10.80 5.79
N LEU A 124 -13.87 -11.91 6.46
CA LEU A 124 -13.78 -11.98 7.93
C LEU A 124 -12.66 -11.11 8.48
N SER A 125 -11.48 -11.13 7.86
CA SER A 125 -10.33 -10.34 8.28
C SER A 125 -10.51 -8.84 8.09
N ASN A 126 -11.47 -8.41 7.29
CA ASN A 126 -11.80 -7.00 7.06
C ASN A 126 -10.55 -6.13 6.86
N HIS A 127 -9.69 -6.55 5.93
CA HIS A 127 -8.40 -5.94 5.59
C HIS A 127 -7.30 -6.03 6.69
N ARG A 128 -7.52 -6.79 7.76
CA ARG A 128 -6.52 -7.05 8.79
C ARG A 128 -5.83 -8.37 8.49
N TRP A 129 -4.64 -8.31 7.87
CA TRP A 129 -3.75 -9.45 7.83
C TRP A 129 -3.25 -9.72 9.25
N GLY A 130 -3.13 -11.01 9.60
CA GLY A 130 -2.66 -11.38 10.93
C GLY A 130 -3.68 -11.12 12.04
N ASP A 131 -4.99 -11.07 11.73
CA ASP A 131 -6.00 -11.14 12.79
C ASP A 131 -5.84 -12.46 13.53
N ASN A 132 -5.23 -12.39 14.72
CA ASN A 132 -4.91 -13.55 15.54
C ASN A 132 -6.16 -14.39 15.83
N ASN A 133 -7.31 -13.73 16.06
CA ASN A 133 -8.56 -14.44 16.31
C ASN A 133 -8.95 -15.34 15.14
N ILE A 134 -8.81 -14.87 13.90
CA ILE A 134 -9.12 -15.68 12.71
C ILE A 134 -8.13 -16.84 12.58
N ARG A 135 -6.84 -16.59 12.80
CA ARG A 135 -5.81 -17.60 12.71
C ARG A 135 -5.99 -18.70 13.74
N GLU A 136 -6.20 -18.33 15.00
CA GLU A 136 -6.40 -19.26 16.13
C GLU A 136 -7.70 -20.06 16.01
N ASN A 137 -8.71 -19.49 15.36
CA ASN A 137 -10.00 -20.13 15.16
C ASN A 137 -10.19 -20.76 13.77
N MET A 138 -9.11 -20.96 12.99
CA MET A 138 -9.23 -21.43 11.60
C MET A 138 -10.00 -22.76 11.50
N SER A 139 -9.76 -23.72 12.38
CA SER A 139 -10.47 -25.00 12.41
C SER A 139 -11.97 -24.83 12.70
N ASN A 140 -12.31 -23.95 13.66
CA ASN A 140 -13.70 -23.63 13.98
C ASN A 140 -14.39 -22.94 12.79
N ILE A 141 -13.67 -22.06 12.08
CA ILE A 141 -14.18 -21.39 10.89
C ILE A 141 -14.43 -22.40 9.77
N ASP A 142 -13.47 -23.31 9.53
CA ASP A 142 -13.62 -24.39 8.54
C ASP A 142 -14.88 -25.24 8.84
N GLU A 143 -15.13 -25.57 10.12
CA GLU A 143 -16.33 -26.30 10.55
C GLU A 143 -17.60 -25.49 10.36
N ILE A 144 -17.63 -24.20 10.77
CA ILE A 144 -18.78 -23.30 10.60
C ILE A 144 -19.23 -23.23 9.14
N PHE A 145 -18.27 -23.16 8.21
CA PHE A 145 -18.52 -23.10 6.77
C PHE A 145 -18.58 -24.48 6.11
N HIS A 146 -18.67 -25.58 6.87
CA HIS A 146 -18.72 -26.94 6.37
C HIS A 146 -17.65 -27.24 5.31
N ASN A 147 -16.39 -26.91 5.62
CA ASN A 147 -15.26 -26.99 4.72
C ASN A 147 -15.53 -26.33 3.35
N TYR A 148 -16.27 -25.22 3.41
CA TYR A 148 -16.61 -24.38 2.24
C TYR A 148 -17.43 -25.09 1.16
N ASN A 149 -18.26 -26.07 1.58
CA ASN A 149 -19.17 -26.76 0.69
C ASN A 149 -20.19 -25.76 0.10
N LYS A 150 -20.08 -25.50 -1.20
CA LYS A 150 -20.89 -24.50 -1.89
C LYS A 150 -22.39 -24.79 -1.83
N ASN A 151 -22.80 -26.07 -1.86
CA ASN A 151 -24.21 -26.45 -1.84
C ASN A 151 -24.84 -26.16 -0.48
N TYR A 152 -24.13 -26.47 0.61
CA TYR A 152 -24.55 -26.10 1.96
C TYR A 152 -24.62 -24.58 2.11
N LEU A 153 -23.62 -23.85 1.69
CA LEU A 153 -23.52 -22.39 1.88
C LEU A 153 -24.53 -21.60 1.03
N LYS A 154 -25.07 -22.19 -0.02
CA LYS A 154 -26.16 -21.56 -0.81
C LYS A 154 -27.51 -21.62 -0.12
N VAL A 155 -27.74 -22.55 0.79
CA VAL A 155 -29.06 -22.79 1.41
C VAL A 155 -29.12 -22.49 2.92
N VAL A 156 -27.96 -22.42 3.59
CA VAL A 156 -27.89 -22.14 5.01
C VAL A 156 -28.38 -20.73 5.32
N ASP A 157 -29.14 -20.57 6.39
CA ASP A 157 -29.52 -19.24 6.87
C ASP A 157 -28.26 -18.47 7.34
N SER A 158 -28.10 -17.29 6.80
CA SER A 158 -26.96 -16.41 7.12
C SER A 158 -26.86 -16.07 8.61
N SER A 159 -27.98 -16.02 9.33
CA SER A 159 -27.99 -15.75 10.76
C SER A 159 -27.34 -16.86 11.58
N ILE A 160 -27.40 -18.11 11.12
CA ILE A 160 -26.73 -19.25 11.75
C ILE A 160 -25.20 -19.07 11.66
N LEU A 161 -24.69 -18.72 10.48
CA LEU A 161 -23.27 -18.45 10.26
C LEU A 161 -22.78 -17.30 11.14
N VAL A 162 -23.52 -16.18 11.14
CA VAL A 162 -23.20 -15.00 11.95
C VAL A 162 -23.15 -15.32 13.43
N ASN A 163 -24.16 -16.05 13.95
CA ASN A 163 -24.22 -16.40 15.37
C ASN A 163 -23.08 -17.33 15.79
N LYS A 164 -22.71 -18.30 14.95
CA LYS A 164 -21.56 -19.17 15.20
C LYS A 164 -20.23 -18.36 15.19
N LEU A 165 -20.05 -17.46 14.22
CA LEU A 165 -18.86 -16.59 14.14
C LEU A 165 -18.74 -15.63 15.34
N ARG A 166 -19.88 -15.13 15.87
CA ARG A 166 -19.90 -14.29 17.09
C ARG A 166 -19.41 -15.05 18.31
N LYS A 167 -19.79 -16.32 18.46
CA LYS A 167 -19.36 -17.16 19.58
C LYS A 167 -17.85 -17.35 19.64
N ILE A 168 -17.17 -17.34 18.50
CA ILE A 168 -15.72 -17.46 18.41
C ILE A 168 -15.01 -16.10 18.20
N HIS A 169 -15.74 -14.99 18.38
CA HIS A 169 -15.21 -13.62 18.20
C HIS A 169 -14.58 -13.32 16.84
N CYS A 170 -14.94 -14.05 15.79
CA CYS A 170 -14.46 -13.88 14.41
C CYS A 170 -15.43 -13.07 13.55
N THR A 171 -15.81 -11.89 14.03
CA THR A 171 -16.76 -11.01 13.33
C THR A 171 -16.18 -9.61 13.08
N ASN A 172 -16.80 -8.90 12.14
CA ASN A 172 -16.54 -7.50 11.85
C ASN A 172 -17.86 -6.72 11.72
N PRO A 173 -17.86 -5.38 11.67
CA PRO A 173 -19.08 -4.57 11.60
C PRO A 173 -19.98 -4.87 10.39
N MET A 174 -19.42 -5.43 9.31
CA MET A 174 -20.14 -5.71 8.06
C MET A 174 -20.64 -7.17 7.96
N ILE A 175 -20.34 -8.02 8.95
CA ILE A 175 -20.53 -9.48 8.88
C ILE A 175 -21.97 -9.88 8.50
N ASN A 176 -22.99 -9.21 9.05
CA ASN A 176 -24.38 -9.51 8.73
C ASN A 176 -24.67 -9.30 7.23
N LYS A 177 -24.20 -8.18 6.66
CA LYS A 177 -24.38 -7.87 5.24
C LYS A 177 -23.61 -8.83 4.36
N GLN A 178 -22.36 -9.17 4.76
CA GLN A 178 -21.50 -10.07 4.02
C GLN A 178 -22.07 -11.50 3.97
N MET A 179 -22.55 -12.03 5.08
CA MET A 179 -23.15 -13.39 5.13
C MET A 179 -24.47 -13.44 4.39
N LYS A 180 -25.31 -12.39 4.47
CA LYS A 180 -26.57 -12.31 3.73
C LYS A 180 -26.42 -12.44 2.22
N VAL A 181 -25.32 -11.96 1.65
CA VAL A 181 -25.09 -12.01 0.20
C VAL A 181 -24.17 -13.15 -0.24
N LEU A 182 -23.71 -14.00 0.69
CA LEU A 182 -22.74 -15.07 0.40
C LEU A 182 -23.27 -16.05 -0.64
N SER A 183 -24.54 -16.47 -0.55
CA SER A 183 -25.18 -17.37 -1.52
C SER A 183 -25.13 -16.77 -2.94
N ASN A 184 -25.46 -15.49 -3.10
CA ASN A 184 -25.40 -14.81 -4.38
C ASN A 184 -23.96 -14.71 -4.92
N ASN A 185 -23.00 -14.46 -4.05
CA ASN A 185 -21.59 -14.44 -4.43
C ASN A 185 -21.09 -15.81 -4.90
N ILE A 186 -21.55 -16.90 -4.24
CA ILE A 186 -21.24 -18.27 -4.69
C ILE A 186 -21.79 -18.52 -6.10
N MET A 187 -23.01 -18.09 -6.40
CA MET A 187 -23.57 -18.22 -7.76
C MET A 187 -22.77 -17.46 -8.81
N VAL A 188 -22.22 -16.30 -8.46
CA VAL A 188 -21.32 -15.56 -9.35
C VAL A 188 -20.00 -16.32 -9.56
N LEU A 189 -19.43 -16.92 -8.50
CA LEU A 189 -18.23 -17.76 -8.64
C LEU A 189 -18.50 -19.02 -9.52
N GLU A 190 -19.67 -19.65 -9.38
CA GLU A 190 -20.10 -20.77 -10.27
C GLU A 190 -20.23 -20.32 -11.73
N LYS A 191 -20.71 -19.08 -11.97
CA LYS A 191 -20.75 -18.50 -13.31
C LYS A 191 -19.34 -18.30 -13.89
N ILE A 192 -18.39 -17.83 -13.08
CA ILE A 192 -16.99 -17.72 -13.49
C ILE A 192 -16.42 -19.11 -13.81
N GLU A 193 -16.67 -20.09 -12.94
CA GLU A 193 -16.24 -21.48 -13.16
C GLU A 193 -16.77 -22.02 -14.49
N LYS A 194 -18.04 -21.75 -14.83
CA LYS A 194 -18.64 -22.11 -16.11
C LYS A 194 -18.00 -21.40 -17.30
N ASP A 195 -17.75 -20.10 -17.20
CA ASP A 195 -17.22 -19.25 -18.28
C ASP A 195 -15.73 -19.56 -18.58
N TYR A 196 -14.93 -19.93 -17.56
CA TYR A 196 -13.50 -20.15 -17.67
C TYR A 196 -13.06 -21.61 -17.51
N GLY A 197 -13.98 -22.50 -17.14
CA GLY A 197 -13.73 -23.92 -16.85
C GLY A 197 -13.22 -24.19 -15.42
N SER A 198 -12.69 -23.21 -14.71
CA SER A 198 -12.43 -23.20 -13.26
C SER A 198 -12.10 -21.80 -12.77
N LEU A 199 -12.26 -21.56 -11.46
CA LEU A 199 -11.83 -20.30 -10.83
C LEU A 199 -10.31 -20.10 -10.94
N ASP A 200 -9.55 -21.17 -10.84
CA ASP A 200 -8.08 -21.08 -10.94
C ASP A 200 -7.63 -20.72 -12.37
N LYS A 201 -8.32 -21.21 -13.42
CA LYS A 201 -8.07 -20.77 -14.79
C LYS A 201 -8.42 -19.29 -15.00
N PHE A 202 -9.52 -18.81 -14.41
CA PHE A 202 -9.89 -17.40 -14.43
C PHE A 202 -8.78 -16.53 -13.83
N VAL A 203 -8.31 -16.89 -12.63
CA VAL A 203 -7.26 -16.12 -11.92
C VAL A 203 -5.93 -16.13 -12.68
N ASN A 204 -5.60 -17.23 -13.38
CA ASN A 204 -4.37 -17.31 -14.16
C ASN A 204 -4.45 -16.56 -15.51
N LYS A 205 -5.66 -16.37 -16.04
CA LYS A 205 -5.88 -15.71 -17.33
C LYS A 205 -5.98 -14.20 -17.21
N GLU A 206 -6.58 -13.72 -16.12
CA GLU A 206 -6.84 -12.31 -15.90
C GLU A 206 -5.75 -11.66 -15.02
N THR A 207 -5.54 -10.36 -15.20
CA THR A 207 -4.66 -9.61 -14.32
C THR A 207 -5.33 -9.36 -12.96
N PRO A 208 -4.57 -9.26 -11.85
CA PRO A 208 -5.14 -8.94 -10.54
C PRO A 208 -6.01 -7.69 -10.54
N ASN A 209 -5.61 -6.66 -11.29
CA ASN A 209 -6.37 -5.42 -11.42
C ASN A 209 -7.71 -5.63 -12.15
N ASN A 210 -7.73 -6.42 -13.24
CA ASN A 210 -8.96 -6.77 -13.95
C ASN A 210 -9.91 -7.57 -13.06
N ILE A 211 -9.39 -8.55 -12.31
CA ILE A 211 -10.20 -9.34 -11.36
C ILE A 211 -10.81 -8.42 -10.31
N ALA A 212 -10.01 -7.53 -9.71
CA ALA A 212 -10.51 -6.59 -8.71
C ALA A 212 -11.60 -5.66 -9.27
N ASN A 213 -11.48 -5.21 -10.51
CA ASN A 213 -12.52 -4.43 -11.19
C ASN A 213 -13.78 -5.27 -11.47
N MET A 214 -13.62 -6.49 -12.00
CA MET A 214 -14.75 -7.37 -12.28
C MET A 214 -15.55 -7.75 -11.04
N PHE A 215 -14.87 -7.89 -9.88
CA PHE A 215 -15.51 -8.20 -8.60
C PHE A 215 -16.18 -6.99 -7.96
N ASN A 216 -15.64 -5.79 -8.17
CA ASN A 216 -16.18 -4.56 -7.55
C ASN A 216 -17.45 -4.06 -8.25
N ASP A 217 -17.42 -3.92 -9.56
CA ASP A 217 -18.50 -3.31 -10.35
C ASP A 217 -18.65 -3.86 -11.78
N GLY A 218 -17.81 -4.83 -12.17
CA GLY A 218 -17.79 -5.40 -13.51
C GLY A 218 -18.71 -6.61 -13.71
N LYS A 219 -18.40 -7.40 -14.75
CA LYS A 219 -19.17 -8.57 -15.23
C LYS A 219 -19.47 -9.60 -14.14
N TYR A 220 -18.56 -9.76 -13.18
CA TYR A 220 -18.65 -10.75 -12.10
C TYR A 220 -18.70 -10.05 -10.73
N LYS A 221 -19.54 -9.02 -10.63
CA LYS A 221 -19.69 -8.26 -9.39
C LYS A 221 -20.06 -9.17 -8.23
N LEU A 222 -19.23 -9.13 -7.17
CA LEU A 222 -19.50 -9.76 -5.89
C LEU A 222 -20.03 -8.72 -4.89
N ASN A 223 -21.16 -9.01 -4.28
CA ASN A 223 -21.77 -8.10 -3.33
C ASN A 223 -20.93 -8.02 -2.04
N GLN A 224 -20.74 -6.84 -1.48
CA GLN A 224 -19.88 -6.56 -0.31
C GLN A 224 -18.40 -6.90 -0.52
N VAL A 225 -17.94 -7.05 -1.76
CA VAL A 225 -16.55 -7.30 -2.13
C VAL A 225 -16.05 -6.14 -2.97
N GLY A 226 -15.42 -5.18 -2.32
CA GLY A 226 -14.71 -4.09 -3.01
C GLY A 226 -13.32 -4.53 -3.48
N ARG A 227 -12.63 -3.66 -4.24
CA ARG A 227 -11.28 -3.92 -4.77
C ARG A 227 -10.30 -4.44 -3.73
N ALA A 228 -10.30 -3.86 -2.53
CA ALA A 228 -9.39 -4.26 -1.46
C ALA A 228 -9.62 -5.71 -0.99
N PHE A 229 -10.88 -6.16 -0.90
CA PHE A 229 -11.19 -7.57 -0.60
C PHE A 229 -10.80 -8.50 -1.73
N ALA A 230 -10.95 -8.07 -3.00
CA ALA A 230 -10.50 -8.84 -4.14
C ALA A 230 -8.99 -9.09 -4.12
N TYR A 231 -8.19 -8.07 -3.79
CA TYR A 231 -6.74 -8.24 -3.62
C TYR A 231 -6.39 -9.15 -2.44
N ASP A 232 -7.10 -9.05 -1.30
CA ASP A 232 -6.89 -9.94 -0.16
C ASP A 232 -7.22 -11.40 -0.50
N TYR A 233 -8.31 -11.63 -1.25
CA TYR A 233 -8.63 -12.95 -1.82
C TYR A 233 -7.51 -13.48 -2.71
N LEU A 234 -7.04 -12.67 -3.67
CA LEU A 234 -5.98 -13.07 -4.61
C LEU A 234 -4.69 -13.46 -3.88
N LYS A 235 -4.30 -12.72 -2.86
CA LYS A 235 -3.15 -13.03 -2.02
C LYS A 235 -3.29 -14.39 -1.33
N ARG A 236 -4.48 -14.71 -0.81
CA ARG A 236 -4.75 -15.97 -0.08
C ARG A 236 -4.69 -17.21 -0.97
N ILE A 237 -4.88 -17.05 -2.26
CA ILE A 237 -4.68 -18.11 -3.26
C ILE A 237 -3.31 -18.01 -3.96
N GLY A 238 -2.36 -17.31 -3.35
CA GLY A 238 -0.97 -17.27 -3.80
C GLY A 238 -0.68 -16.43 -5.05
N VAL A 239 -1.60 -15.53 -5.45
CA VAL A 239 -1.33 -14.59 -6.54
C VAL A 239 -0.38 -13.52 -6.04
N ASN A 240 0.78 -13.38 -6.70
CA ASN A 240 1.73 -12.31 -6.39
C ASN A 240 1.15 -10.97 -6.82
N THR A 241 0.61 -10.24 -5.87
CA THR A 241 -0.03 -8.94 -6.09
C THR A 241 0.08 -8.07 -4.84
N CYS A 242 -0.06 -6.77 -5.03
CA CYS A 242 -0.13 -5.82 -3.94
C CYS A 242 -1.38 -4.94 -4.08
N LYS A 243 -1.78 -4.35 -2.99
CA LYS A 243 -2.89 -3.37 -2.95
C LYS A 243 -2.38 -2.04 -2.44
N LYS A 244 -3.09 -0.98 -2.77
CA LYS A 244 -2.87 0.29 -2.11
C LYS A 244 -3.36 0.23 -0.66
N SER A 245 -2.67 0.95 0.21
CA SER A 245 -3.15 1.28 1.54
C SER A 245 -2.80 2.72 1.86
N THR A 246 -3.64 3.40 2.61
CA THR A 246 -3.41 4.80 2.98
C THR A 246 -2.07 5.00 3.70
N GLN A 247 -1.60 3.99 4.40
CA GLN A 247 -0.31 4.01 5.09
C GLN A 247 0.86 4.01 4.08
N ILE A 248 0.80 3.16 3.06
CA ILE A 248 1.83 3.07 2.02
C ILE A 248 1.79 4.30 1.12
N GLU A 249 0.59 4.76 0.74
CA GLU A 249 0.40 6.00 -0.02
C GLU A 249 1.08 7.18 0.69
N ARG A 250 0.86 7.31 2.00
CA ARG A 250 1.49 8.34 2.83
C ARG A 250 3.00 8.17 2.94
N LEU A 251 3.50 6.94 3.13
CA LEU A 251 4.93 6.68 3.25
C LEU A 251 5.70 7.10 1.99
N PHE A 252 5.14 6.85 0.81
CA PHE A 252 5.77 7.21 -0.46
C PHE A 252 5.56 8.68 -0.84
N GLY A 253 4.63 9.36 -0.16
CA GLY A 253 4.29 10.76 -0.41
C GLY A 253 5.39 11.75 -0.02
N SER A 254 5.24 12.99 -0.52
CA SER A 254 6.20 14.10 -0.33
C SER A 254 6.47 14.45 1.13
N ASN A 255 5.53 14.20 2.03
CA ASN A 255 5.67 14.47 3.47
C ASN A 255 6.40 13.35 4.24
N ARG A 256 6.83 12.27 3.56
CA ARG A 256 7.60 11.15 4.14
C ARG A 256 8.83 10.89 3.28
N LEU A 257 8.87 9.84 2.48
CA LEU A 257 10.02 9.50 1.65
C LEU A 257 10.17 10.41 0.42
N GLY A 258 9.12 11.11 0.01
CA GLY A 258 9.17 12.01 -1.13
C GLY A 258 9.43 11.30 -2.46
N ILE A 259 9.04 10.02 -2.57
CA ILE A 259 9.18 9.28 -3.83
C ILE A 259 8.22 9.84 -4.89
N VAL A 260 7.10 10.40 -4.44
CA VAL A 260 6.13 11.11 -5.30
C VAL A 260 5.94 12.55 -4.81
N GLU A 261 5.59 13.44 -5.73
CA GLU A 261 5.42 14.87 -5.45
C GLU A 261 4.20 15.18 -4.59
N ASN A 262 3.13 14.41 -4.74
CA ASN A 262 1.90 14.58 -3.95
C ASN A 262 2.09 14.10 -2.51
N SER A 263 1.31 14.63 -1.58
CA SER A 263 1.31 14.23 -0.16
C SER A 263 1.04 12.74 0.05
N ASN A 264 0.30 12.12 -0.86
CA ASN A 264 0.03 10.69 -0.92
C ASN A 264 0.25 10.17 -2.34
N ALA A 265 0.84 8.99 -2.45
CA ALA A 265 1.00 8.32 -3.73
C ALA A 265 -0.36 7.83 -4.27
N THR A 266 -0.56 7.86 -5.57
CA THR A 266 -1.71 7.22 -6.22
C THR A 266 -1.58 5.70 -6.19
N GLU A 267 -2.69 4.97 -6.41
CA GLU A 267 -2.67 3.51 -6.51
C GLU A 267 -1.62 3.02 -7.51
N GLN A 268 -1.59 3.60 -8.71
CA GLN A 268 -0.64 3.19 -9.75
C GLN A 268 0.82 3.46 -9.36
N GLN A 269 1.09 4.57 -8.69
CA GLN A 269 2.42 4.87 -8.17
C GLN A 269 2.86 3.88 -7.10
N VAL A 270 1.97 3.54 -6.14
CA VAL A 270 2.24 2.51 -5.12
C VAL A 270 2.59 1.18 -5.77
N LEU A 271 1.77 0.71 -6.73
CA LEU A 271 2.00 -0.55 -7.43
C LEU A 271 3.36 -0.56 -8.14
N ASN A 272 3.70 0.51 -8.86
CA ASN A 272 4.97 0.63 -9.58
C ASN A 272 6.18 0.64 -8.64
N ILE A 273 6.10 1.37 -7.52
CA ILE A 273 7.18 1.47 -6.52
C ILE A 273 7.40 0.10 -5.86
N ILE A 274 6.33 -0.56 -5.41
CA ILE A 274 6.41 -1.89 -4.80
C ILE A 274 7.01 -2.91 -5.77
N LYS A 275 6.55 -2.93 -7.02
CA LYS A 275 7.10 -3.79 -8.08
C LYS A 275 8.59 -3.55 -8.29
N LYS A 276 9.02 -2.29 -8.27
CA LYS A 276 10.42 -1.92 -8.40
C LYS A 276 11.26 -2.41 -7.22
N ILE A 277 10.79 -2.18 -5.98
CA ILE A 277 11.45 -2.68 -4.76
C ILE A 277 11.52 -4.21 -4.78
N ALA A 278 10.46 -4.90 -5.15
CA ALA A 278 10.40 -6.35 -5.23
C ALA A 278 11.47 -6.90 -6.19
N LYS A 279 11.57 -6.32 -7.40
CA LYS A 279 12.61 -6.68 -8.37
C LYS A 279 14.03 -6.45 -7.82
N LEU A 280 14.29 -5.29 -7.21
CA LEU A 280 15.60 -4.93 -6.66
C LEU A 280 16.00 -5.81 -5.46
N SER A 281 15.03 -6.24 -4.68
CA SER A 281 15.23 -7.06 -3.47
C SER A 281 15.09 -8.56 -3.72
N ASN A 282 14.83 -8.97 -4.98
CA ASN A 282 14.60 -10.36 -5.38
C ASN A 282 13.55 -11.08 -4.52
N CYS A 283 12.41 -10.42 -4.30
CA CYS A 283 11.30 -10.98 -3.54
C CYS A 283 9.95 -10.65 -4.19
N ASP A 284 8.87 -11.25 -3.70
CA ASP A 284 7.53 -11.01 -4.24
C ASP A 284 6.96 -9.66 -3.83
N GLU A 285 6.15 -9.05 -4.70
CA GLU A 285 5.44 -7.79 -4.44
C GLU A 285 4.57 -7.87 -3.18
N ILE A 286 3.93 -9.01 -2.97
CA ILE A 286 3.11 -9.31 -1.79
C ILE A 286 3.92 -9.23 -0.49
N ILE A 287 5.18 -9.67 -0.51
CA ILE A 287 6.07 -9.63 0.65
C ILE A 287 6.49 -8.20 0.94
N VAL A 288 6.90 -7.47 -0.10
CA VAL A 288 7.29 -6.05 0.03
C VAL A 288 6.15 -5.22 0.61
N GLU A 289 4.96 -5.37 0.04
CA GLU A 289 3.78 -4.63 0.49
C GLU A 289 3.43 -4.98 1.93
N SER A 290 3.45 -6.27 2.29
CA SER A 290 3.09 -6.71 3.65
C SER A 290 4.08 -6.21 4.70
N ILE A 291 5.39 -6.20 4.40
CA ILE A 291 6.43 -5.67 5.30
C ILE A 291 6.24 -4.16 5.48
N ILE A 292 6.08 -3.40 4.40
CA ILE A 292 5.89 -1.95 4.46
C ILE A 292 4.58 -1.62 5.21
N GLN A 293 3.53 -2.38 4.98
CA GLN A 293 2.27 -2.18 5.68
C GLN A 293 2.41 -2.39 7.18
N GLN A 294 3.09 -3.45 7.63
CA GLN A 294 3.33 -3.71 9.05
C GLN A 294 4.19 -2.64 9.71
N PHE A 295 5.17 -2.10 8.99
CA PHE A 295 5.98 -0.98 9.45
C PHE A 295 5.15 0.27 9.78
N CYS A 296 4.05 0.48 9.04
CA CYS A 296 3.18 1.65 9.15
C CYS A 296 1.92 1.46 10.00
N LEU A 297 1.45 0.23 10.22
CA LEU A 297 0.15 -0.07 10.80
C LEU A 297 0.16 0.06 12.33
N LEU A 298 -0.84 0.77 12.91
CA LEU A 298 -0.98 1.03 14.34
C LEU A 298 -0.98 -0.24 15.20
N LYS A 299 -1.56 -1.34 14.70
CA LYS A 299 -1.66 -2.63 15.41
C LYS A 299 -0.51 -3.58 15.10
N SER A 300 0.51 -3.10 14.39
CA SER A 300 1.71 -3.85 14.04
C SER A 300 2.94 -3.16 14.62
N ALA A 301 4.03 -3.04 13.89
CA ALA A 301 5.24 -2.35 14.35
C ALA A 301 5.02 -0.86 14.65
N ASN A 302 4.09 -0.21 13.95
CA ASN A 302 3.67 1.18 14.13
C ASN A 302 4.85 2.19 14.21
N ILE A 303 5.89 1.98 13.40
CA ILE A 303 7.04 2.89 13.38
C ILE A 303 6.72 4.13 12.56
N CYS A 304 6.09 3.97 11.38
CA CYS A 304 5.70 5.07 10.51
C CYS A 304 4.18 5.23 10.41
N GLY A 305 3.52 5.27 11.55
CA GLY A 305 2.07 5.50 11.66
C GLY A 305 1.65 6.92 11.29
N GLU A 306 0.45 7.30 11.67
CA GLU A 306 -0.05 8.67 11.53
C GLU A 306 0.80 9.64 12.36
N HIS A 307 1.12 9.24 13.59
CA HIS A 307 2.10 9.86 14.46
C HIS A 307 3.35 8.96 14.49
N PRO A 308 4.38 9.25 13.65
CA PRO A 308 5.51 8.35 13.48
C PRO A 308 6.48 8.40 14.67
N ASN A 309 7.04 7.24 15.02
CA ASN A 309 8.10 7.12 15.98
C ASN A 309 9.46 7.20 15.27
N CYS A 310 9.93 8.42 14.98
CA CYS A 310 11.15 8.67 14.21
C CYS A 310 12.42 8.21 14.93
N GLU A 311 12.42 8.10 16.25
CA GLU A 311 13.58 7.62 17.01
C GLU A 311 13.88 6.13 16.72
N LYS A 312 12.83 5.33 16.46
CA LYS A 312 12.94 3.91 16.12
C LYS A 312 13.06 3.66 14.60
N CYS A 313 13.07 4.73 13.79
CA CYS A 313 13.00 4.64 12.34
C CYS A 313 14.39 4.77 11.70
N LYS A 314 14.94 3.70 11.15
CA LYS A 314 16.25 3.73 10.48
C LYS A 314 16.23 4.40 9.10
N ILE A 315 15.03 4.60 8.51
CA ILE A 315 14.90 5.35 7.24
C ILE A 315 14.75 6.87 7.46
N ARG A 316 14.90 7.37 8.68
CA ARG A 316 14.69 8.78 9.02
C ARG A 316 15.54 9.75 8.17
N ASN A 317 16.77 9.35 7.79
CA ASN A 317 17.66 10.18 6.97
C ASN A 317 17.17 10.36 5.53
N TYR A 318 16.30 9.48 5.03
CA TYR A 318 15.64 9.57 3.73
C TYR A 318 14.29 10.30 3.82
N CYS A 319 13.81 10.61 5.04
CA CYS A 319 12.44 11.03 5.29
C CYS A 319 12.34 12.54 5.50
N HIS A 320 11.51 13.22 4.71
CA HIS A 320 11.26 14.65 4.81
C HIS A 320 10.56 15.05 6.12
N TYR A 321 9.77 14.12 6.70
CA TYR A 321 9.10 14.39 7.98
C TYR A 321 10.08 14.56 9.13
N ASN A 322 11.12 13.74 9.20
CA ASN A 322 12.14 13.84 10.25
C ASN A 322 12.92 15.16 10.14
N LYS A 323 13.25 15.59 8.93
CA LYS A 323 13.94 16.86 8.71
C LYS A 323 13.14 18.05 9.24
N LYS A 324 11.79 17.99 9.17
CA LYS A 324 10.93 19.02 9.80
C LYS A 324 10.97 18.98 11.33
N TYR A 325 11.11 17.80 11.90
CA TYR A 325 11.09 17.62 13.36
C TYR A 325 12.38 18.12 13.98
N ASP A 326 13.51 17.83 13.37
CA ASP A 326 14.83 18.28 13.85
C ASP A 326 14.96 19.82 13.77
N GLU A 327 14.27 20.49 12.82
CA GLU A 327 14.24 21.95 12.69
C GLU A 327 13.34 22.64 13.71
N ILE A 328 12.36 21.95 14.28
CA ILE A 328 11.42 22.50 15.28
C ILE A 328 11.97 22.32 16.71
N CYS A 329 12.81 21.31 16.92
CA CYS A 329 13.36 20.95 18.23
C CYS A 329 14.75 21.53 18.50
N ASN A 330 15.40 22.18 17.52
CA ASN A 330 16.63 22.96 17.63
C ASN A 330 16.36 24.45 17.46
#